data_729427410f103695d95d7751b5f6b061
#
_entry.id   729427410f103695d95d7751b5f6b061
#
_cell.length_a   1.000
_cell.length_b   1.000
_cell.length_c   1.000
_cell.angle_alpha   90.00
_cell.angle_beta   90.00
_cell.angle_gamma   90.00
#
_symmetry.space_group_name_H-M   'P 1'
#
loop_
_entity.id
_entity.type
_entity.pdbx_description
1 polymer ?
#
loop_
_entity_poly.entity_id
_entity_poly.type
_entity_poly.pdbx_seq_one_letter_code
_entity_poly.pdbx_strand_id
1 'polypeptide(L)'
;MPRREPPGTVATNRRARHDYEILETIEAGLVLRGSEVKTLREGKASLQDAYAVIDGGEVVLHMQIPAYSHTGYEGHEPTRPRKLLLHRKQIDQLAARIAERGLTLVPLRLYFKNQLVKVELGLARGKRAYDKRQSIAKRDAEREMARVRKARTRA
;
A
#
# COMPACT_ATOMS: atom_id res chain seq x y z
N MET A 1 11.60 20.00 13.03
CA MET A 1 10.97 20.72 11.90
C MET A 1 10.26 19.76 10.98
N PRO A 2 8.99 19.97 10.72
CA PRO A 2 8.34 19.15 9.71
C PRO A 2 9.01 19.40 8.35
N ARG A 3 9.35 18.33 7.67
CA ARG A 3 9.89 18.43 6.33
C ARG A 3 8.82 19.03 5.42
N ARG A 4 9.16 20.10 4.71
CA ARG A 4 8.27 20.64 3.69
C ARG A 4 8.07 19.57 2.62
N GLU A 5 6.81 19.31 2.30
CA GLU A 5 6.49 18.41 1.20
C GLU A 5 6.99 19.01 -0.12
N PRO A 6 7.59 18.19 -1.00
CA PRO A 6 8.01 18.67 -2.31
C PRO A 6 6.82 19.25 -3.11
N PRO A 7 7.09 20.19 -4.02
CA PRO A 7 6.04 20.72 -4.88
C PRO A 7 5.31 19.62 -5.64
N GLY A 8 4.01 19.79 -5.85
CA GLY A 8 3.18 18.83 -6.56
C GLY A 8 2.65 17.68 -5.71
N THR A 9 2.98 17.63 -4.44
CA THR A 9 2.47 16.60 -3.53
C THR A 9 0.97 16.75 -3.33
N VAL A 10 0.23 15.66 -3.57
CA VAL A 10 -1.22 15.59 -3.38
C VAL A 10 -1.55 15.01 -2.02
N ALA A 11 -0.89 13.92 -1.66
CA ALA A 11 -1.14 13.22 -0.40
C ALA A 11 0.16 12.58 0.10
N THR A 12 0.31 12.52 1.41
CA THR A 12 1.45 11.89 2.08
C THR A 12 0.91 10.91 3.11
N ASN A 13 1.52 9.71 3.15
CA ASN A 13 1.19 8.71 4.14
C ASN A 13 2.06 8.94 5.38
N ARG A 14 1.56 9.74 6.30
CA ARG A 14 2.32 10.14 7.49
C ARG A 14 2.58 8.98 8.46
N ARG A 15 1.69 7.99 8.50
CA ARG A 15 1.82 6.84 9.38
C ARG A 15 2.76 5.76 8.85
N ALA A 16 3.06 5.78 7.56
CA ALA A 16 3.85 4.73 6.94
C ALA A 16 5.21 4.54 7.63
N ARG A 17 5.93 5.61 7.88
CA ARG A 17 7.25 5.55 8.53
C ARG A 17 7.19 5.22 10.02
N HIS A 18 6.03 5.42 10.62
CA HIS A 18 5.80 5.04 12.02
C HIS A 18 5.49 3.54 12.13
N ASP A 19 4.66 3.02 11.23
CA ASP A 19 4.17 1.65 11.29
C ASP A 19 5.07 0.65 10.54
N TYR A 20 5.90 1.15 9.63
CA TYR A 20 6.74 0.32 8.76
C TYR A 20 8.19 0.79 8.76
N GLU A 21 9.09 -0.18 8.68
CA GLU A 21 10.49 0.08 8.34
C GLU A 21 10.61 0.10 6.82
N ILE A 22 10.92 1.27 6.26
CA ILE A 22 11.05 1.44 4.81
C ILE A 22 12.47 1.07 4.40
N LEU A 23 12.60 0.00 3.62
CA LEU A 23 13.88 -0.51 3.17
C LEU A 23 14.35 0.13 1.87
N GLU A 24 13.41 0.41 0.98
CA GLU A 24 13.69 0.97 -0.35
C GLU A 24 12.47 1.74 -0.83
N THR A 25 12.69 2.79 -1.62
CA THR A 25 11.61 3.56 -2.25
C THR A 25 11.69 3.45 -3.76
N ILE A 26 10.53 3.40 -4.41
CA ILE A 26 10.39 3.20 -5.84
C ILE A 26 9.30 4.14 -6.36
N GLU A 27 9.58 4.84 -7.46
CA GLU A 27 8.59 5.67 -8.13
C GLU A 27 7.84 4.84 -9.16
N ALA A 28 6.51 4.93 -9.16
CA ALA A 28 5.65 4.27 -10.13
C ALA A 28 4.69 5.26 -10.75
N GLY A 29 4.34 5.03 -12.02
CA GLY A 29 3.26 5.75 -12.67
C GLY A 29 1.92 5.19 -12.22
N LEU A 30 0.87 5.99 -12.35
CA LEU A 30 -0.47 5.60 -11.93
C LEU A 30 -1.46 5.78 -13.09
N VAL A 31 -2.16 4.70 -13.44
CA VAL A 31 -3.20 4.74 -14.48
C VAL A 31 -4.49 5.24 -13.85
N LEU A 32 -4.92 6.42 -14.28
CA LEU A 32 -6.08 7.10 -13.72
C LEU A 32 -7.09 7.48 -14.80
N ARG A 33 -8.33 7.64 -14.39
CA ARG A 33 -9.38 8.25 -15.20
C ARG A 33 -9.31 9.79 -15.08
N GLY A 34 -9.88 10.50 -16.06
CA GLY A 34 -9.87 11.96 -16.06
C GLY A 34 -10.49 12.57 -14.80
N SER A 35 -11.60 12.01 -14.31
CA SER A 35 -12.25 12.46 -13.09
C SER A 35 -11.35 12.28 -11.85
N GLU A 36 -10.57 11.21 -11.81
CA GLU A 36 -9.62 10.97 -10.73
C GLU A 36 -8.51 12.01 -10.73
N VAL A 37 -7.95 12.30 -11.90
CA VAL A 37 -6.92 13.33 -12.06
C VAL A 37 -7.43 14.69 -11.60
N LYS A 38 -8.66 15.04 -11.96
CA LYS A 38 -9.29 16.30 -11.54
C LYS A 38 -9.43 16.39 -10.02
N THR A 39 -9.87 15.30 -9.39
CA THR A 39 -9.97 15.21 -7.93
C THR A 39 -8.60 15.40 -7.28
N LEU A 40 -7.57 14.78 -7.83
CA LEU A 40 -6.22 14.90 -7.31
C LEU A 40 -5.66 16.33 -7.47
N ARG A 41 -6.00 17.03 -8.54
CA ARG A 41 -5.61 18.44 -8.73
C ARG A 41 -6.21 19.35 -7.66
N GLU A 42 -7.37 18.98 -7.11
CA GLU A 42 -7.97 19.70 -5.99
C GLU A 42 -7.34 19.31 -4.64
N GLY A 43 -6.37 18.42 -4.64
CA GLY A 43 -5.71 17.95 -3.42
C GLY A 43 -6.54 17.01 -2.56
N LYS A 44 -7.59 16.44 -3.13
CA LYS A 44 -8.51 15.57 -2.41
C LYS A 44 -8.16 14.11 -2.63
N ALA A 45 -7.28 13.58 -1.81
CA ALA A 45 -6.96 12.15 -1.79
C ALA A 45 -6.40 11.80 -0.42
N SER A 46 -6.54 10.53 -0.05
CA SER A 46 -6.00 10.03 1.20
C SER A 46 -5.24 8.74 0.94
N LEU A 47 -4.07 8.64 1.54
CA LEU A 47 -3.29 7.41 1.57
C LEU A 47 -3.48 6.66 2.89
N GLN A 48 -4.39 7.11 3.73
CA GLN A 48 -4.74 6.40 4.95
C GLN A 48 -5.31 5.02 4.58
N ASP A 49 -4.79 3.98 5.21
CA ASP A 49 -5.15 2.59 4.96
C ASP A 49 -4.93 2.12 3.51
N ALA A 50 -4.20 2.90 2.72
CA ALA A 50 -3.85 2.51 1.36
C ALA A 50 -2.75 1.44 1.36
N TYR A 51 -2.80 0.56 0.38
CA TYR A 51 -1.81 -0.49 0.22
C TYR A 51 -1.65 -0.87 -1.25
N ALA A 52 -0.52 -1.45 -1.59
CA ALA A 52 -0.25 -1.94 -2.93
C ALA A 52 0.04 -3.44 -2.89
N VAL A 53 -0.43 -4.15 -3.89
CA VAL A 53 -0.21 -5.60 -4.01
C VAL A 53 0.25 -5.95 -5.42
N ILE A 54 0.99 -7.04 -5.53
CA ILE A 54 1.37 -7.61 -6.82
C ILE A 54 0.45 -8.81 -7.07
N ASP A 55 -0.30 -8.74 -8.17
CA ASP A 55 -1.25 -9.76 -8.55
C ASP A 55 -1.14 -10.04 -10.05
N GLY A 56 -0.83 -11.29 -10.40
CA GLY A 56 -0.73 -11.71 -11.79
C GLY A 56 0.31 -10.95 -12.62
N GLY A 57 1.41 -10.49 -12.01
CA GLY A 57 2.44 -9.72 -12.67
C GLY A 57 2.12 -8.24 -12.82
N GLU A 58 1.04 -7.78 -12.21
CA GLU A 58 0.65 -6.38 -12.15
C GLU A 58 0.74 -5.87 -10.72
N VAL A 59 1.11 -4.60 -10.57
CA VAL A 59 1.08 -3.93 -9.27
C VAL A 59 -0.17 -3.07 -9.22
N VAL A 60 -0.97 -3.28 -8.19
CA VAL A 60 -2.27 -2.61 -8.01
C VAL A 60 -2.27 -1.83 -6.71
N LEU A 61 -2.68 -0.57 -6.80
CA LEU A 61 -2.82 0.32 -5.66
C LEU A 61 -4.27 0.39 -5.21
N HIS A 62 -4.50 0.12 -3.94
CA HIS A 62 -5.80 0.28 -3.28
C HIS A 62 -5.75 1.53 -2.42
N MET A 63 -6.43 2.58 -2.87
CA MET A 63 -6.54 3.84 -2.14
C MET A 63 -7.88 4.49 -2.44
N GLN A 64 -8.24 5.46 -1.63
CA GLN A 64 -9.48 6.22 -1.82
C GLN A 64 -9.20 7.55 -2.53
N ILE A 65 -9.86 7.73 -3.66
CA ILE A 65 -9.92 9.02 -4.37
C ILE A 65 -11.40 9.41 -4.42
N PRO A 66 -11.82 10.45 -3.68
CA PRO A 66 -13.22 10.86 -3.67
C PRO A 66 -13.77 11.16 -5.07
N ALA A 67 -15.06 10.96 -5.25
CA ALA A 67 -15.71 11.31 -6.50
C ALA A 67 -15.54 12.80 -6.79
N TYR A 68 -15.35 13.13 -8.07
CA TYR A 68 -15.21 14.53 -8.47
C TYR A 68 -16.55 15.25 -8.34
N SER A 69 -16.58 16.29 -7.52
CA SER A 69 -17.83 16.95 -7.10
C SER A 69 -18.58 17.68 -8.23
N HIS A 70 -17.93 17.94 -9.36
CA HIS A 70 -18.48 18.68 -10.49
C HIS A 70 -18.89 17.81 -11.66
N THR A 71 -18.75 16.49 -11.57
CA THR A 71 -19.21 15.57 -12.61
C THR A 71 -20.61 15.04 -12.27
N GLY A 72 -21.55 15.13 -13.22
CA GLY A 72 -22.88 14.58 -13.02
C GLY A 72 -22.89 13.05 -13.09
N TYR A 73 -22.59 12.49 -14.26
CA TYR A 73 -22.76 11.06 -14.52
C TYR A 73 -21.48 10.24 -14.54
N GLU A 74 -20.36 10.86 -14.84
CA GLU A 74 -19.11 10.14 -15.12
C GLU A 74 -18.13 10.23 -13.96
N GLY A 75 -18.62 10.03 -12.74
CA GLY A 75 -17.78 9.85 -11.60
C GLY A 75 -17.06 8.50 -11.65
N HIS A 76 -15.97 8.43 -10.97
CA HIS A 76 -15.27 7.16 -10.74
C HIS A 76 -15.69 6.57 -9.39
N GLU A 77 -15.50 5.28 -9.24
CA GLU A 77 -15.66 4.65 -7.93
C GLU A 77 -14.48 5.03 -7.04
N PRO A 78 -14.73 5.60 -5.83
CA PRO A 78 -13.64 6.09 -4.98
C PRO A 78 -12.60 5.03 -4.60
N THR A 79 -13.00 3.80 -4.45
CA THR A 79 -12.13 2.69 -4.02
C THR A 79 -11.70 1.78 -5.17
N ARG A 80 -11.85 2.21 -6.40
CA ARG A 80 -11.46 1.44 -7.58
C ARG A 80 -9.98 1.03 -7.50
N PRO A 81 -9.64 -0.25 -7.74
CA PRO A 81 -8.24 -0.66 -7.83
C PRO A 81 -7.55 0.04 -9.00
N ARG A 82 -6.35 0.53 -8.77
CA ARG A 82 -5.60 1.31 -9.78
C ARG A 82 -4.29 0.63 -10.11
N LYS A 83 -4.06 0.45 -11.40
CA LYS A 83 -2.83 -0.16 -11.88
C LYS A 83 -1.67 0.81 -11.76
N LEU A 84 -0.54 0.31 -11.28
CA LEU A 84 0.70 1.04 -11.24
C LEU A 84 1.59 0.63 -12.42
N LEU A 85 2.31 1.60 -12.96
CA LEU A 85 3.21 1.39 -14.08
C LEU A 85 4.65 1.28 -13.59
N LEU A 86 5.19 0.07 -13.72
CA LEU A 86 6.57 -0.26 -13.40
C LEU A 86 7.13 -1.12 -14.51
N HIS A 87 8.44 -1.09 -14.69
CA HIS A 87 9.10 -2.00 -15.60
C HIS A 87 8.97 -3.45 -15.13
N ARG A 88 8.83 -4.39 -16.07
CA ARG A 88 8.67 -5.81 -15.76
C ARG A 88 9.78 -6.33 -14.84
N LYS A 89 11.01 -5.91 -15.07
CA LYS A 89 12.15 -6.25 -14.22
C LYS A 89 11.95 -5.81 -12.78
N GLN A 90 11.45 -4.59 -12.60
CA GLN A 90 11.18 -4.06 -11.26
C GLN A 90 10.10 -4.87 -10.55
N ILE A 91 9.03 -5.21 -11.27
CA ILE A 91 7.94 -6.01 -10.70
C ILE A 91 8.44 -7.38 -10.27
N ASP A 92 9.21 -8.05 -11.13
CA ASP A 92 9.74 -9.38 -10.82
C ASP A 92 10.70 -9.35 -9.62
N GLN A 93 11.56 -8.35 -9.54
CA GLN A 93 12.48 -8.17 -8.40
C GLN A 93 11.72 -7.89 -7.10
N LEU A 94 10.70 -7.05 -7.16
CA LEU A 94 9.87 -6.74 -5.99
C LEU A 94 9.10 -7.97 -5.53
N ALA A 95 8.50 -8.72 -6.46
CA ALA A 95 7.77 -9.93 -6.14
C ALA A 95 8.65 -10.95 -5.43
N ALA A 96 9.88 -11.14 -5.92
CA ALA A 96 10.83 -12.06 -5.32
C ALA A 96 11.22 -11.64 -3.90
N ARG A 97 11.51 -10.36 -3.69
CA ARG A 97 11.90 -9.83 -2.37
C ARG A 97 10.75 -9.89 -1.37
N ILE A 98 9.54 -9.61 -1.82
CA ILE A 98 8.33 -9.69 -0.99
C ILE A 98 8.11 -11.13 -0.52
N ALA A 99 8.22 -12.09 -1.44
CA ALA A 99 8.03 -13.50 -1.14
C ALA A 99 9.10 -14.04 -0.19
N GLU A 100 10.38 -13.70 -0.43
CA GLU A 100 11.50 -14.20 0.37
C GLU A 100 11.51 -13.67 1.80
N ARG A 101 11.19 -12.40 1.98
CA ARG A 101 11.39 -11.70 3.26
C ARG A 101 10.10 -11.32 3.98
N GLY A 102 8.95 -11.66 3.43
CA GLY A 102 7.67 -11.27 4.02
C GLY A 102 7.46 -9.75 4.05
N LEU A 103 7.89 -9.08 2.98
CA LEU A 103 7.77 -7.64 2.88
C LEU A 103 6.44 -7.23 2.28
N THR A 104 6.14 -5.94 2.32
CA THR A 104 4.93 -5.37 1.74
C THR A 104 5.25 -4.09 0.99
N LEU A 105 4.35 -3.67 0.11
CA LEU A 105 4.44 -2.40 -0.57
C LEU A 105 3.47 -1.41 0.06
N VAL A 106 3.98 -0.25 0.46
CA VAL A 106 3.20 0.80 1.09
C VAL A 106 3.33 2.08 0.29
N PRO A 107 2.22 2.70 -0.14
CA PRO A 107 2.31 4.00 -0.80
C PRO A 107 2.71 5.06 0.24
N LEU A 108 3.75 5.81 -0.08
CA LEU A 108 4.30 6.82 0.82
C LEU A 108 3.81 8.22 0.46
N ARG A 109 3.76 8.53 -0.82
CA ARG A 109 3.42 9.86 -1.30
C ARG A 109 2.84 9.79 -2.71
N LEU A 110 1.82 10.59 -2.95
CA LEU A 110 1.20 10.78 -4.26
C LEU A 110 1.49 12.20 -4.73
N TYR A 111 1.96 12.37 -5.95
CA TYR A 111 2.41 13.66 -6.43
C TYR A 111 2.30 13.80 -7.94
N PHE A 112 2.29 15.03 -8.42
CA PHE A 112 2.37 15.35 -9.84
C PHE A 112 3.83 15.59 -10.23
N LYS A 113 4.25 14.98 -11.32
CA LYS A 113 5.56 15.19 -11.93
C LYS A 113 5.36 15.35 -13.42
N ASN A 114 5.70 16.53 -13.95
CA ASN A 114 5.48 16.85 -15.36
C ASN A 114 4.04 16.55 -15.82
N GLN A 115 3.05 16.97 -15.03
CA GLN A 115 1.62 16.77 -15.28
C GLN A 115 1.14 15.30 -15.19
N LEU A 116 2.02 14.38 -14.88
CA LEU A 116 1.68 12.99 -14.64
C LEU A 116 1.59 12.69 -13.15
N VAL A 117 0.66 11.84 -12.78
CA VAL A 117 0.53 11.41 -11.39
C VAL A 117 1.49 10.26 -11.14
N LYS A 118 2.30 10.42 -10.12
CA LYS A 118 3.26 9.42 -9.67
C LYS A 118 2.99 9.07 -8.21
N VAL A 119 3.36 7.86 -7.84
CA VAL A 119 3.32 7.40 -6.45
C VAL A 119 4.71 6.92 -6.04
N GLU A 120 5.14 7.34 -4.85
CA GLU A 120 6.34 6.79 -4.23
C GLU A 120 5.91 5.60 -3.38
N LEU A 121 6.39 4.41 -3.77
CA LEU A 121 6.14 3.18 -3.03
C LEU A 121 7.31 2.88 -2.11
N GLY A 122 7.02 2.41 -0.91
CA GLY A 122 8.02 1.89 0.00
C GLY A 122 7.97 0.37 0.02
N LEU A 123 9.11 -0.27 -0.20
CA LEU A 123 9.27 -1.68 0.11
C LEU A 123 9.56 -1.76 1.60
N ALA A 124 8.68 -2.38 2.37
CA ALA A 124 8.63 -2.18 3.81
C ALA A 124 8.42 -3.46 4.59
N ARG A 125 8.91 -3.42 5.81
CA ARG A 125 8.64 -4.43 6.84
C ARG A 125 7.74 -3.80 7.90
N GLY A 126 6.64 -4.45 8.25
CA GLY A 126 5.74 -3.94 9.27
C GLY A 126 6.36 -4.06 10.66
N LYS A 127 6.51 -2.94 11.35
CA LYS A 127 7.02 -2.93 12.72
C LYS A 127 6.04 -3.58 13.69
N ARG A 128 4.80 -3.07 13.71
CA ARG A 128 3.77 -3.55 14.62
C ARG A 128 2.99 -4.74 14.06
N ALA A 129 2.68 -4.71 12.76
CA ALA A 129 1.97 -5.79 12.10
C ALA A 129 2.81 -7.07 12.09
N TYR A 130 4.12 -6.97 11.90
CA TYR A 130 5.04 -8.09 11.98
C TYR A 130 5.04 -8.70 13.37
N ASP A 131 5.16 -7.87 14.40
CA ASP A 131 5.11 -8.30 15.79
C ASP A 131 3.75 -8.92 16.13
N LYS A 132 2.66 -8.34 15.65
CA LYS A 132 1.31 -8.89 15.82
C LYS A 132 1.17 -10.26 15.14
N ARG A 133 1.68 -10.41 13.91
CA ARG A 133 1.63 -11.69 13.21
C ARG A 133 2.42 -12.77 13.92
N GLN A 134 3.58 -12.43 14.42
CA GLN A 134 4.39 -13.34 15.22
C GLN A 134 3.68 -13.71 16.53
N SER A 135 3.10 -12.73 17.21
CA SER A 135 2.33 -12.97 18.43
C SER A 135 1.13 -13.86 18.19
N ILE A 136 0.39 -13.64 17.11
CA ILE A 136 -0.77 -14.45 16.72
C ILE A 136 -0.32 -15.87 16.37
N ALA A 137 0.72 -16.02 15.56
CA ALA A 137 1.25 -17.32 15.18
C ALA A 137 1.75 -18.10 16.40
N LYS A 138 2.40 -17.43 17.34
CA LYS A 138 2.85 -18.01 18.59
C LYS A 138 1.67 -18.46 19.46
N ARG A 139 0.64 -17.63 19.59
CA ARG A 139 -0.58 -17.98 20.33
C ARG A 139 -1.30 -19.16 19.72
N ASP A 140 -1.41 -19.20 18.40
CA ASP A 140 -2.08 -20.28 17.68
C ASP A 140 -1.31 -21.58 17.86
N ALA A 141 0.00 -21.56 17.77
CA ALA A 141 0.87 -22.72 18.03
C ALA A 141 0.71 -23.22 19.47
N GLU A 142 0.69 -22.31 20.44
CA GLU A 142 0.49 -22.66 21.85
C GLU A 142 -0.90 -23.26 22.09
N ARG A 143 -1.95 -22.71 21.47
CA ARG A 143 -3.31 -23.24 21.55
C ARG A 143 -3.40 -24.65 20.97
N GLU A 144 -2.75 -24.87 19.84
CA GLU A 144 -2.75 -26.17 19.19
C GLU A 144 -2.01 -27.21 20.02
N MET A 145 -0.87 -26.86 20.60
CA MET A 145 -0.17 -27.70 21.55
C MET A 145 -0.98 -28.03 22.79
N ALA A 146 -1.72 -27.05 23.32
CA ALA A 146 -2.60 -27.26 24.46
C ALA A 146 -3.75 -28.20 24.13
N ARG A 147 -4.31 -28.15 22.92
CA ARG A 147 -5.33 -29.08 22.44
C ARG A 147 -4.79 -30.51 22.35
N VAL A 148 -3.60 -30.66 21.80
CA VAL A 148 -2.95 -31.97 21.68
C VAL A 148 -2.68 -32.57 23.06
N ARG A 149 -2.20 -31.77 24.02
CA ARG A 149 -1.99 -32.22 25.41
C ARG A 149 -3.31 -32.67 26.07
N LYS A 150 -4.39 -31.93 25.87
CA LYS A 150 -5.71 -32.30 26.42
C LYS A 150 -6.24 -33.58 25.78
N ALA A 151 -6.06 -33.74 24.48
CA ALA A 151 -6.46 -34.97 23.78
C ALA A 151 -5.68 -36.19 24.29
N ARG A 152 -4.37 -36.06 24.58
CA ARG A 152 -3.52 -37.15 25.12
C ARG A 152 -3.89 -37.50 26.56
N THR A 153 -4.33 -36.55 27.36
CA THR A 153 -4.71 -36.80 28.74
C THR A 153 -6.10 -37.42 28.90
N ARG A 154 -6.95 -37.34 27.87
CA ARG A 154 -8.31 -37.90 27.87
C ARG A 154 -8.39 -39.30 27.24
N ALA A 155 -7.33 -39.76 26.64
CA ALA A 155 -7.25 -41.10 26.03
C ALA A 155 -6.93 -42.16 27.07
#